data_e91c6e8f229069e8f41868e74b82ba01
#
_entry.id   e91c6e8f229069e8f41868e74b82ba01
#
_cell.length_a   1.000
_cell.length_b   1.000
_cell.length_c   1.000
_cell.angle_alpha   90.00
_cell.angle_beta   90.00
_cell.angle_gamma   90.00
#
_symmetry.space_group_name_H-M   'P 1'
#
loop_
_entity.id
_entity.type
_entity.pdbx_description
1 polymer ?
#
loop_
_entity_poly.entity_id
_entity_poly.type
_entity_poly.pdbx_seq_one_letter_code
_entity_poly.pdbx_strand_id
1 'polypeptide(L)'
;MSGQHTVPSFPRLPLYSAVVLIAFSLGAVTWVRLTLPAHPPAPAAHILAERSITVTDQADGSVLVTDAATGNAIGKLAVDGDAFARVTLRTLAERRGKAPALQHIPFELTAWSSGGLTLVDPATGETIELESFGHTNAGRFAELLAAPETPR
;
A
#
# COMPACT_ATOMS: atom_id res chain seq x y z
N MET A 1 24.58 -31.47 49.88
CA MET A 1 24.30 -30.02 49.90
C MET A 1 23.27 -29.70 48.84
N SER A 2 21.98 -29.63 49.20
CA SER A 2 20.89 -29.39 48.29
C SER A 2 20.63 -27.90 48.24
N GLY A 3 21.02 -27.23 47.15
CA GLY A 3 20.72 -25.82 46.90
C GLY A 3 19.24 -25.67 46.58
N GLN A 4 18.48 -25.05 47.47
CA GLN A 4 17.12 -24.62 47.20
C GLN A 4 17.16 -23.41 46.29
N HIS A 5 16.77 -23.59 45.05
CA HIS A 5 16.45 -22.48 44.13
C HIS A 5 15.15 -21.81 44.59
N THR A 6 15.27 -20.72 45.34
CA THR A 6 14.11 -19.84 45.60
C THR A 6 13.74 -19.13 44.30
N VAL A 7 12.62 -19.51 43.71
CA VAL A 7 12.01 -18.80 42.59
C VAL A 7 11.57 -17.44 43.13
N PRO A 8 12.06 -16.30 42.57
CA PRO A 8 11.65 -14.98 43.04
C PRO A 8 10.14 -14.82 42.78
N SER A 9 9.38 -14.52 43.84
CA SER A 9 7.95 -14.25 43.74
C SER A 9 7.77 -12.96 42.94
N PHE A 10 7.11 -13.03 41.82
CA PHE A 10 6.80 -11.88 40.99
C PHE A 10 6.01 -10.84 41.81
N PRO A 11 6.40 -9.56 41.85
CA PRO A 11 5.71 -8.55 42.65
C PRO A 11 4.31 -8.37 42.08
N ARG A 12 3.29 -8.61 42.89
CA ARG A 12 1.87 -8.59 42.49
C ARG A 12 1.36 -7.17 42.20
N LEU A 13 1.93 -6.15 42.81
CA LEU A 13 1.56 -4.75 42.67
C LEU A 13 1.69 -4.26 41.22
N PRO A 14 2.84 -4.40 40.53
CA PRO A 14 2.96 -3.98 39.13
C PRO A 14 2.09 -4.78 38.17
N LEU A 15 1.74 -6.03 38.50
CA LEU A 15 0.84 -6.82 37.72
C LEU A 15 -0.61 -6.24 37.77
N TYR A 16 -1.09 -5.89 38.96
CA TYR A 16 -2.41 -5.27 39.11
C TYR A 16 -2.48 -3.88 38.46
N SER A 17 -1.41 -3.08 38.57
CA SER A 17 -1.36 -1.76 37.91
C SER A 17 -1.39 -1.88 36.38
N ALA A 18 -0.73 -2.87 35.81
CA ALA A 18 -0.78 -3.13 34.37
C ALA A 18 -2.18 -3.55 33.91
N VAL A 19 -2.85 -4.43 34.65
CA VAL A 19 -4.24 -4.86 34.36
C VAL A 19 -5.20 -3.68 34.42
N VAL A 20 -5.09 -2.82 35.44
CA VAL A 20 -5.94 -1.62 35.58
C VAL A 20 -5.69 -0.65 34.42
N LEU A 21 -4.43 -0.43 34.03
CA LEU A 21 -4.09 0.44 32.91
C LEU A 21 -4.70 -0.07 31.57
N ILE A 22 -4.57 -1.37 31.33
CA ILE A 22 -5.14 -2.00 30.13
C ILE A 22 -6.66 -1.87 30.14
N ALA A 23 -7.32 -2.19 31.27
CA ALA A 23 -8.76 -2.09 31.40
C ALA A 23 -9.27 -0.65 31.20
N PHE A 24 -8.55 0.33 31.77
CA PHE A 24 -8.85 1.74 31.58
C PHE A 24 -8.70 2.18 30.12
N SER A 25 -7.61 1.77 29.47
CA SER A 25 -7.32 2.09 28.08
C SER A 25 -8.41 1.51 27.12
N LEU A 26 -8.77 0.24 27.33
CA LEU A 26 -9.85 -0.40 26.56
C LEU A 26 -11.22 0.26 26.84
N GLY A 27 -11.52 0.58 28.09
CA GLY A 27 -12.73 1.29 28.47
C GLY A 27 -12.82 2.68 27.84
N ALA A 28 -11.73 3.44 27.85
CA ALA A 28 -11.68 4.76 27.23
C ALA A 28 -11.89 4.70 25.71
N VAL A 29 -11.24 3.74 25.03
CA VAL A 29 -11.42 3.55 23.57
C VAL A 29 -12.86 3.13 23.26
N THR A 30 -13.42 2.21 24.03
CA THR A 30 -14.80 1.76 23.85
C THR A 30 -15.79 2.91 24.07
N TRP A 31 -15.59 3.71 25.12
CA TRP A 31 -16.39 4.90 25.40
C TRP A 31 -16.36 5.89 24.24
N VAL A 32 -15.16 6.21 23.75
CA VAL A 32 -14.97 7.10 22.61
C VAL A 32 -15.69 6.57 21.35
N ARG A 33 -15.60 5.27 21.07
CA ARG A 33 -16.25 4.65 19.92
C ARG A 33 -17.79 4.64 20.02
N LEU A 34 -18.34 4.54 21.23
CA LEU A 34 -19.78 4.52 21.45
C LEU A 34 -20.41 5.91 21.55
N THR A 35 -19.66 6.93 21.99
CA THR A 35 -20.20 8.27 22.28
C THR A 35 -19.85 9.32 21.22
N LEU A 36 -18.70 9.18 20.53
CA LEU A 36 -18.41 10.07 19.41
C LEU A 36 -19.18 9.60 18.17
N PRO A 37 -19.92 10.52 17.51
CA PRO A 37 -20.53 10.17 16.23
C PRO A 37 -19.43 9.69 15.28
N ALA A 38 -19.73 8.62 14.56
CA ALA A 38 -18.87 8.20 13.46
C ALA A 38 -18.56 9.44 12.62
N HIS A 39 -17.29 9.65 12.26
CA HIS A 39 -16.94 10.72 11.34
C HIS A 39 -17.95 10.70 10.20
N PRO A 40 -18.54 11.88 9.85
CA PRO A 40 -19.40 11.91 8.67
C PRO A 40 -18.62 11.24 7.52
N PRO A 41 -19.26 10.38 6.75
CA PRO A 41 -18.58 9.75 5.62
C PRO A 41 -17.91 10.87 4.81
N ALA A 42 -16.62 10.74 4.57
CA ALA A 42 -15.93 11.67 3.71
C ALA A 42 -16.76 11.81 2.41
N PRO A 43 -16.92 13.03 1.87
CA PRO A 43 -17.64 13.19 0.61
C PRO A 43 -17.14 12.15 -0.38
N ALA A 44 -18.06 11.46 -1.04
CA ALA A 44 -17.72 10.35 -1.93
C ALA A 44 -16.64 10.85 -2.92
N ALA A 45 -15.43 10.31 -2.77
CA ALA A 45 -14.33 10.67 -3.64
C ALA A 45 -14.72 10.24 -5.07
N HIS A 46 -14.60 11.18 -6.02
CA HIS A 46 -14.76 10.86 -7.44
C HIS A 46 -13.39 10.75 -8.11
N ILE A 47 -13.35 10.01 -9.20
CA ILE A 47 -12.14 9.81 -9.99
C ILE A 47 -11.79 11.13 -10.69
N LEU A 48 -10.56 11.61 -10.50
CA LEU A 48 -10.02 12.76 -11.24
C LEU A 48 -9.29 12.33 -12.51
N ALA A 49 -8.52 11.26 -12.41
CA ALA A 49 -7.80 10.68 -13.52
C ALA A 49 -7.61 9.18 -13.28
N GLU A 50 -7.62 8.41 -14.35
CA GLU A 50 -7.40 6.96 -14.34
C GLU A 50 -6.56 6.56 -15.53
N ARG A 51 -5.67 5.59 -15.33
CA ARG A 51 -4.84 5.03 -16.40
C ARG A 51 -4.58 3.56 -16.15
N SER A 52 -4.79 2.75 -17.18
CA SER A 52 -4.39 1.34 -17.19
C SER A 52 -2.96 1.22 -17.69
N ILE A 53 -2.11 0.56 -16.91
CA ILE A 53 -0.68 0.44 -17.21
C ILE A 53 -0.25 -1.02 -17.28
N THR A 54 0.69 -1.30 -18.16
CA THR A 54 1.40 -2.58 -18.22
C THR A 54 2.88 -2.35 -17.92
N VAL A 55 3.53 -3.37 -17.38
CA VAL A 55 4.94 -3.30 -16.97
C VAL A 55 5.74 -4.41 -17.63
N THR A 56 6.95 -4.08 -18.04
CA THR A 56 7.88 -5.03 -18.68
C THR A 56 9.27 -4.85 -18.09
N ASP A 57 9.81 -5.92 -17.52
CA ASP A 57 11.18 -5.93 -17.02
C ASP A 57 12.19 -5.82 -18.18
N GLN A 58 13.18 -4.97 -18.00
CA GLN A 58 14.26 -4.77 -18.95
C GLN A 58 15.53 -5.51 -18.51
N ALA A 59 16.38 -5.84 -19.45
CA ALA A 59 17.65 -6.55 -19.20
C ALA A 59 18.61 -5.77 -18.27
N ASP A 60 18.48 -4.43 -18.22
CA ASP A 60 19.24 -3.55 -17.34
C ASP A 60 18.67 -3.47 -15.90
N GLY A 61 17.62 -4.24 -15.60
CA GLY A 61 16.96 -4.27 -14.30
C GLY A 61 15.96 -3.13 -14.08
N SER A 62 15.79 -2.23 -15.03
CA SER A 62 14.72 -1.23 -15.03
C SER A 62 13.38 -1.86 -15.39
N VAL A 63 12.29 -1.12 -15.18
CA VAL A 63 10.93 -1.52 -15.57
C VAL A 63 10.38 -0.49 -16.55
N LEU A 64 10.03 -0.92 -17.74
CA LEU A 64 9.31 -0.09 -18.70
C LEU A 64 7.83 -0.10 -18.35
N VAL A 65 7.24 1.09 -18.23
CA VAL A 65 5.81 1.28 -18.01
C VAL A 65 5.17 1.77 -19.29
N THR A 66 4.10 1.11 -19.69
CA THR A 66 3.42 1.33 -20.96
C THR A 66 1.93 1.57 -20.68
N ASP A 67 1.33 2.53 -21.35
CA ASP A 67 -0.12 2.70 -21.35
C ASP A 67 -0.78 1.50 -22.03
N ALA A 68 -1.73 0.86 -21.33
CA ALA A 68 -2.36 -0.36 -21.82
C ALA A 68 -3.34 -0.10 -22.98
N ALA A 69 -3.91 1.10 -23.08
CA ALA A 69 -4.86 1.45 -24.13
C ALA A 69 -4.17 1.73 -25.46
N THR A 70 -2.99 2.38 -25.43
CA THR A 70 -2.30 2.83 -26.65
C THR A 70 -1.07 1.99 -26.98
N GLY A 71 -0.53 1.27 -26.01
CA GLY A 71 0.73 0.52 -26.13
C GLY A 71 1.99 1.42 -26.12
N ASN A 72 1.82 2.73 -25.89
CA ASN A 72 2.93 3.67 -25.86
C ASN A 72 3.66 3.69 -24.50
N ALA A 73 4.96 3.90 -24.51
CA ALA A 73 5.72 4.05 -23.28
C ALA A 73 5.38 5.36 -22.60
N ILE A 74 5.10 5.30 -21.29
CA ILE A 74 4.79 6.46 -20.44
C ILE A 74 5.86 6.73 -19.40
N GLY A 75 6.76 5.77 -19.18
CA GLY A 75 7.88 5.97 -18.28
C GLY A 75 8.78 4.76 -18.18
N LYS A 76 9.98 4.99 -17.64
CA LYS A 76 10.95 3.96 -17.31
C LYS A 76 11.33 4.14 -15.84
N LEU A 77 11.12 3.12 -15.05
CA LEU A 77 11.50 3.10 -13.63
C LEU A 77 12.96 2.62 -13.55
N ALA A 78 13.84 3.52 -13.18
CA ALA A 78 15.27 3.26 -13.11
C ALA A 78 15.64 2.36 -11.92
N VAL A 79 16.79 1.71 -11.99
CA VAL A 79 17.32 0.91 -10.87
C VAL A 79 17.62 1.81 -9.68
N ASP A 80 18.20 2.97 -9.95
CA ASP A 80 18.50 3.98 -8.95
C ASP A 80 17.38 5.03 -8.90
N GLY A 81 16.77 5.21 -7.73
CA GLY A 81 15.73 6.22 -7.49
C GLY A 81 14.29 5.71 -7.49
N ASP A 82 13.94 4.71 -8.31
CA ASP A 82 12.56 4.21 -8.43
C ASP A 82 12.32 2.87 -7.71
N ALA A 83 13.10 2.57 -6.68
CA ALA A 83 13.10 1.27 -6.02
C ALA A 83 11.70 0.87 -5.50
N PHE A 84 10.97 1.80 -4.88
CA PHE A 84 9.62 1.54 -4.36
C PHE A 84 8.66 1.16 -5.49
N ALA A 85 8.56 1.97 -6.53
CA ALA A 85 7.64 1.72 -7.64
C ALA A 85 7.94 0.38 -8.35
N ARG A 86 9.23 0.09 -8.59
CA ARG A 86 9.66 -1.17 -9.21
C ARG A 86 9.30 -2.39 -8.35
N VAL A 87 9.63 -2.34 -7.04
CA VAL A 87 9.37 -3.45 -6.12
C VAL A 87 7.86 -3.67 -5.98
N THR A 88 7.08 -2.61 -5.86
CA THR A 88 5.62 -2.68 -5.75
C THR A 88 5.02 -3.38 -6.97
N LEU A 89 5.33 -2.92 -8.18
CA LEU A 89 4.78 -3.49 -9.41
C LEU A 89 5.24 -4.94 -9.65
N ARG A 90 6.51 -5.25 -9.36
CA ARG A 90 7.01 -6.64 -9.44
C ARG A 90 6.33 -7.55 -8.43
N THR A 91 6.17 -7.10 -7.18
CA THR A 91 5.50 -7.91 -6.15
C THR A 91 4.06 -8.22 -6.53
N LEU A 92 3.32 -7.23 -7.07
CA LEU A 92 1.97 -7.46 -7.58
C LEU A 92 1.98 -8.45 -8.75
N ALA A 93 2.88 -8.29 -9.72
CA ALA A 93 3.01 -9.20 -10.85
C ALA A 93 3.38 -10.64 -10.40
N GLU A 94 4.28 -10.78 -9.44
CA GLU A 94 4.66 -12.09 -8.87
C GLU A 94 3.50 -12.78 -8.17
N ARG A 95 2.62 -12.02 -7.48
CA ARG A 95 1.43 -12.57 -6.81
C ARG A 95 0.40 -13.15 -7.77
N ARG A 96 0.39 -12.74 -9.02
CA ARG A 96 -0.42 -13.35 -10.09
C ARG A 96 -0.01 -14.81 -10.40
N GLY A 97 1.13 -15.24 -9.88
CA GLY A 97 1.68 -16.59 -10.09
C GLY A 97 2.10 -16.81 -11.54
N LYS A 98 2.14 -18.09 -11.96
CA LYS A 98 2.59 -18.49 -13.29
C LYS A 98 1.47 -18.61 -14.33
N ALA A 99 0.28 -18.12 -14.05
CA ALA A 99 -0.86 -18.21 -14.99
C ALA A 99 -0.69 -17.16 -16.11
N PRO A 100 -0.41 -17.55 -17.37
CA PRO A 100 -0.12 -16.58 -18.44
C PRO A 100 -1.27 -15.60 -18.67
N ALA A 101 -2.52 -16.03 -18.51
CA ALA A 101 -3.69 -15.19 -18.71
C ALA A 101 -3.74 -14.00 -17.74
N LEU A 102 -3.21 -14.15 -16.52
CA LEU A 102 -3.21 -13.08 -15.52
C LEU A 102 -2.09 -12.06 -15.75
N GLN A 103 -1.00 -12.46 -16.40
CA GLN A 103 0.15 -11.60 -16.65
C GLN A 103 -0.15 -10.44 -17.61
N HIS A 104 -1.17 -10.59 -18.46
CA HIS A 104 -1.55 -9.58 -19.46
C HIS A 104 -2.60 -8.58 -18.96
N ILE A 105 -3.16 -8.80 -17.77
CA ILE A 105 -4.15 -7.88 -17.19
C ILE A 105 -3.43 -6.59 -16.75
N PRO A 106 -3.84 -5.40 -17.24
CA PRO A 106 -3.23 -4.15 -16.84
C PRO A 106 -3.45 -3.85 -15.35
N PHE A 107 -2.54 -3.10 -14.75
CA PHE A 107 -2.77 -2.46 -13.45
C PHE A 107 -3.57 -1.17 -13.67
N GLU A 108 -4.41 -0.82 -12.71
CA GLU A 108 -5.21 0.40 -12.73
C GLU A 108 -4.64 1.42 -11.73
N LEU A 109 -4.27 2.59 -12.23
CA LEU A 109 -3.76 3.71 -11.44
C LEU A 109 -4.80 4.81 -11.44
N THR A 110 -5.32 5.18 -10.26
CA THR A 110 -6.45 6.10 -10.12
C THR A 110 -6.14 7.21 -9.13
N ALA A 111 -6.30 8.47 -9.57
CA ALA A 111 -6.27 9.65 -8.69
C ALA A 111 -7.69 10.05 -8.28
N TRP A 112 -7.85 10.34 -6.99
CA TRP A 112 -9.13 10.65 -6.37
C TRP A 112 -9.24 12.12 -5.98
N SER A 113 -10.43 12.68 -6.02
CA SER A 113 -10.70 14.06 -5.60
C SER A 113 -10.41 14.33 -4.11
N SER A 114 -10.27 13.29 -3.32
CA SER A 114 -9.80 13.38 -1.92
C SER A 114 -8.28 13.61 -1.80
N GLY A 115 -7.56 13.63 -2.90
CA GLY A 115 -6.09 13.71 -2.96
C GLY A 115 -5.40 12.35 -2.87
N GLY A 116 -6.16 11.24 -2.83
CA GLY A 116 -5.63 9.88 -2.81
C GLY A 116 -5.19 9.40 -4.19
N LEU A 117 -4.21 8.49 -4.21
CA LEU A 117 -3.76 7.77 -5.39
C LEU A 117 -3.75 6.28 -5.09
N THR A 118 -4.47 5.49 -5.87
CA THR A 118 -4.57 4.04 -5.71
C THR A 118 -3.99 3.31 -6.90
N LEU A 119 -3.31 2.20 -6.61
CA LEU A 119 -2.88 1.21 -7.60
C LEU A 119 -3.65 -0.09 -7.34
N VAL A 120 -4.40 -0.54 -8.32
CA VAL A 120 -5.17 -1.77 -8.25
C VAL A 120 -4.59 -2.81 -9.19
N ASP A 121 -4.53 -4.05 -8.74
CA ASP A 121 -4.30 -5.20 -9.58
C ASP A 121 -5.62 -5.94 -9.81
N PRO A 122 -6.30 -5.79 -10.95
CA PRO A 122 -7.56 -6.47 -11.21
C PRO A 122 -7.44 -8.00 -11.29
N ALA A 123 -6.23 -8.51 -11.55
CA ALA A 123 -6.00 -9.96 -11.62
C ALA A 123 -6.09 -10.66 -10.25
N THR A 124 -5.69 -9.95 -9.19
CA THR A 124 -5.70 -10.47 -7.81
C THR A 124 -6.72 -9.79 -6.92
N GLY A 125 -7.25 -8.64 -7.33
CA GLY A 125 -8.11 -7.76 -6.54
C GLY A 125 -7.35 -6.94 -5.49
N GLU A 126 -6.01 -6.97 -5.52
CA GLU A 126 -5.20 -6.24 -4.55
C GLU A 126 -5.21 -4.74 -4.85
N THR A 127 -5.38 -3.94 -3.80
CA THR A 127 -5.42 -2.47 -3.87
C THR A 127 -4.36 -1.89 -2.93
N ILE A 128 -3.59 -0.95 -3.43
CA ILE A 128 -2.55 -0.23 -2.68
C ILE A 128 -2.88 1.26 -2.67
N GLU A 129 -3.01 1.83 -1.46
CA GLU A 129 -3.11 3.28 -1.26
C GLU A 129 -1.71 3.87 -1.20
N LEU A 130 -1.30 4.56 -2.26
CA LEU A 130 0.09 4.99 -2.46
C LEU A 130 0.52 6.10 -1.51
N GLU A 131 -0.40 6.95 -1.03
CA GLU A 131 -0.12 7.99 -0.04
C GLU A 131 0.38 7.42 1.29
N SER A 132 -0.03 6.21 1.64
CA SER A 132 0.42 5.52 2.86
C SER A 132 1.93 5.27 2.88
N PHE A 133 2.60 5.35 1.73
CA PHE A 133 4.03 5.14 1.56
C PHE A 133 4.83 6.44 1.41
N GLY A 134 4.18 7.59 1.59
CA GLY A 134 4.78 8.92 1.57
C GLY A 134 4.78 9.60 0.20
N HIS A 135 4.85 10.93 0.24
CA HIS A 135 4.66 11.79 -0.95
C HIS A 135 5.66 11.53 -2.08
N THR A 136 6.91 11.19 -1.78
CA THR A 136 7.92 10.89 -2.81
C THR A 136 7.54 9.64 -3.59
N ASN A 137 7.09 8.60 -2.91
CA ASN A 137 6.71 7.33 -3.53
C ASN A 137 5.39 7.46 -4.32
N ALA A 138 4.39 8.11 -3.73
CA ALA A 138 3.13 8.43 -4.42
C ALA A 138 3.36 9.36 -5.62
N GLY A 139 4.24 10.36 -5.48
CA GLY A 139 4.59 11.30 -6.55
C GLY A 139 5.11 10.62 -7.81
N ARG A 140 5.90 9.56 -7.67
CA ARG A 140 6.40 8.82 -8.83
C ARG A 140 5.27 8.14 -9.63
N PHE A 141 4.26 7.61 -8.96
CA PHE A 141 3.08 7.06 -9.63
C PHE A 141 2.17 8.17 -10.21
N ALA A 142 2.07 9.32 -9.54
CA ALA A 142 1.35 10.47 -10.08
C ALA A 142 2.00 11.00 -11.38
N GLU A 143 3.33 10.98 -11.47
CA GLU A 143 4.05 11.28 -12.71
C GLU A 143 3.69 10.31 -13.85
N LEU A 144 3.62 9.01 -13.57
CA LEU A 144 3.20 8.00 -14.55
C LEU A 144 1.75 8.21 -15.01
N LEU A 145 0.86 8.60 -14.09
CA LEU A 145 -0.53 8.90 -14.42
C LEU A 145 -0.65 10.11 -15.35
N ALA A 146 0.16 11.15 -15.11
CA ALA A 146 0.15 12.41 -15.86
C ALA A 146 1.09 12.39 -17.09
N ALA A 147 1.91 11.36 -17.25
CA ALA A 147 2.95 11.33 -18.28
C ALA A 147 2.34 11.42 -19.70
N PRO A 148 2.91 12.26 -20.59
CA PRO A 148 2.57 12.22 -21.99
C PRO A 148 3.04 10.88 -22.59
N GLU A 149 2.26 10.39 -23.56
CA GLU A 149 2.63 9.18 -24.28
C GLU A 149 3.76 9.45 -25.26
N THR A 150 4.80 8.63 -25.19
CA THR A 150 5.87 8.67 -26.19
C THR A 150 5.58 7.60 -27.25
N PRO A 151 5.26 7.97 -28.49
CA PRO A 151 5.02 7.02 -29.57
C PRO A 151 6.26 6.13 -29.76
N ARG A 152 6.03 4.86 -30.08
CA ARG A 152 7.08 3.90 -30.45
C ARG A 152 7.65 4.18 -31.81
#